data_4094c04d6bc5209b3f0754da640fa136
#
_entry.id   4094c04d6bc5209b3f0754da640fa136
#
_cell.length_a   1.000
_cell.length_b   1.000
_cell.length_c   1.000
_cell.angle_alpha   90.00
_cell.angle_beta   90.00
_cell.angle_gamma   90.00
#
_symmetry.space_group_name_H-M   'P 1'
#
loop_
_entity.id
_entity.type
_entity.pdbx_description
1 polymer ?
#
loop_
_entity_poly.entity_id
_entity_poly.type
_entity_poly.pdbx_seq_one_letter_code
_entity_poly.pdbx_strand_id
1 'polypeptide(L)'
;MKLRLAVAFALAFALLLPAVAQAKEVTIAHQDMWNPWRVAMANKELEKATGWTINWRMFGGGADVMRAMASGDVQIGEAGSSPIAAGVSQGVDVELFWILEDIADAEALVVRNASGIQGMKELKGRKIATPFVSTSHFHLLFALEQAGYKPNEVQVLNMRPADIGAAWERGDIDGAFIWDPVLSKAKKDGKVIITSGELSKKGKATFDGYVVSRKFAKENPDFVVAFVKAIAAADEAYRSNRSKWTADTPEIQAVAKITGGKAEDVPAGMALYGFPTLEQQASPQWLGGGKEGGAARALAATAEFLKEQKRIQSVLPDYSVHVNPDWVKRAAAK
;
A
#
# COMPACT_ATOMS: atom_id res chain seq x y z
N MET A 1 -31.45 16.77 -63.96
CA MET A 1 -31.32 17.64 -62.80
C MET A 1 -31.81 17.01 -61.48
N LYS A 2 -32.57 15.91 -61.47
CA LYS A 2 -33.10 15.25 -60.25
C LYS A 2 -32.14 14.25 -59.59
N LEU A 3 -31.08 13.80 -60.27
CA LEU A 3 -30.14 12.81 -59.73
C LEU A 3 -28.98 13.42 -58.91
N ARG A 4 -28.67 14.69 -59.10
CA ARG A 4 -27.57 15.37 -58.36
C ARG A 4 -27.97 15.92 -56.99
N LEU A 5 -29.27 16.07 -56.70
CA LEU A 5 -29.76 16.50 -55.39
C LEU A 5 -29.83 15.34 -54.35
N ALA A 6 -30.02 14.10 -54.77
CA ALA A 6 -30.11 12.94 -53.88
C ALA A 6 -28.76 12.53 -53.29
N VAL A 7 -27.64 12.77 -54.00
CA VAL A 7 -26.29 12.45 -53.55
C VAL A 7 -25.78 13.47 -52.52
N ALA A 8 -26.21 14.73 -52.59
CA ALA A 8 -25.82 15.76 -51.63
C ALA A 8 -26.49 15.59 -50.25
N PHE A 9 -27.70 14.99 -50.19
CA PHE A 9 -28.37 14.74 -48.91
C PHE A 9 -27.86 13.48 -48.18
N ALA A 10 -27.32 12.49 -48.91
CA ALA A 10 -26.74 11.29 -48.31
C ALA A 10 -25.34 11.55 -47.67
N LEU A 11 -24.57 12.53 -48.16
CA LEU A 11 -23.28 12.90 -47.58
C LEU A 11 -23.42 13.81 -46.32
N ALA A 12 -24.52 14.51 -46.13
CA ALA A 12 -24.74 15.33 -44.94
C ALA A 12 -25.19 14.57 -43.71
N PHE A 13 -25.70 13.32 -43.88
CA PHE A 13 -26.14 12.48 -42.75
C PHE A 13 -25.05 11.57 -42.19
N ALA A 14 -23.90 11.44 -42.88
CA ALA A 14 -22.76 10.59 -42.44
C ALA A 14 -21.83 11.28 -41.43
N LEU A 15 -22.06 12.55 -41.07
CA LEU A 15 -21.18 13.34 -40.18
C LEU A 15 -21.71 13.51 -38.74
N LEU A 16 -22.79 12.83 -38.38
CA LEU A 16 -23.39 12.87 -37.04
C LEU A 16 -23.28 11.52 -36.31
N LEU A 17 -22.22 10.75 -36.54
CA LEU A 17 -21.87 9.71 -35.61
C LEU A 17 -21.37 10.42 -34.35
N PRO A 18 -22.02 10.23 -33.19
CA PRO A 18 -21.47 10.72 -31.93
C PRO A 18 -20.07 10.12 -31.80
N ALA A 19 -19.06 10.97 -31.67
CA ALA A 19 -17.75 10.51 -31.27
C ALA A 19 -17.96 9.76 -29.94
N VAL A 20 -17.92 8.46 -29.96
CA VAL A 20 -17.87 7.64 -28.75
C VAL A 20 -16.60 8.10 -28.05
N ALA A 21 -16.75 8.95 -27.04
CA ALA A 21 -15.63 9.37 -26.23
C ALA A 21 -15.00 8.07 -25.68
N GLN A 22 -13.79 7.75 -26.13
CA GLN A 22 -13.07 6.60 -25.65
C GLN A 22 -12.96 6.74 -24.12
N ALA A 23 -13.47 5.78 -23.39
CA ALA A 23 -13.40 5.81 -21.93
C ALA A 23 -11.91 5.94 -21.54
N LYS A 24 -11.62 6.93 -20.69
CA LYS A 24 -10.27 7.10 -20.18
C LYS A 24 -9.90 5.88 -19.32
N GLU A 25 -8.65 5.45 -19.40
CA GLU A 25 -8.16 4.29 -18.66
C GLU A 25 -7.04 4.69 -17.71
N VAL A 26 -6.94 3.97 -16.59
CA VAL A 26 -5.84 4.10 -15.62
C VAL A 26 -5.49 2.74 -15.04
N THR A 27 -4.21 2.48 -14.83
CA THR A 27 -3.75 1.31 -14.09
C THR A 27 -3.41 1.71 -12.66
N ILE A 28 -4.05 1.01 -11.71
CA ILE A 28 -3.86 1.22 -10.27
C ILE A 28 -3.32 -0.06 -9.65
N ALA A 29 -2.15 0.05 -9.01
CA ALA A 29 -1.55 -1.07 -8.31
C ALA A 29 -2.05 -1.15 -6.87
N HIS A 30 -2.26 -2.38 -6.38
CA HIS A 30 -2.56 -2.68 -4.99
C HIS A 30 -1.81 -3.93 -4.52
N GLN A 31 -1.78 -4.15 -3.22
CA GLN A 31 -1.25 -5.36 -2.58
C GLN A 31 -2.39 -6.17 -1.94
N ASP A 32 -2.06 -7.20 -1.19
CA ASP A 32 -3.03 -8.13 -0.58
C ASP A 32 -3.45 -7.75 0.85
N MET A 33 -3.10 -6.55 1.34
CA MET A 33 -3.43 -6.07 2.68
C MET A 33 -4.93 -5.89 2.90
N TRP A 34 -5.36 -6.10 4.14
CA TRP A 34 -6.75 -5.95 4.56
C TRP A 34 -7.06 -4.51 4.97
N ASN A 35 -7.86 -3.82 4.16
CA ASN A 35 -8.30 -2.48 4.45
C ASN A 35 -9.71 -2.19 3.90
N PRO A 36 -10.42 -1.15 4.39
CA PRO A 36 -11.79 -0.82 3.97
C PRO A 36 -11.90 -0.47 2.49
N TRP A 37 -10.85 0.07 1.90
CA TRP A 37 -10.79 0.47 0.50
C TRP A 37 -11.12 -0.68 -0.47
N ARG A 38 -10.85 -1.94 -0.08
CA ARG A 38 -11.18 -3.13 -0.90
C ARG A 38 -12.68 -3.22 -1.20
N VAL A 39 -13.53 -2.71 -0.29
CA VAL A 39 -15.00 -2.64 -0.51
C VAL A 39 -15.32 -1.69 -1.66
N ALA A 40 -14.72 -0.51 -1.68
CA ALA A 40 -14.91 0.46 -2.77
C ALA A 40 -14.41 -0.11 -4.13
N MET A 41 -13.29 -0.86 -4.13
CA MET A 41 -12.81 -1.59 -5.32
C MET A 41 -13.85 -2.63 -5.78
N ALA A 42 -14.35 -3.47 -4.86
CA ALA A 42 -15.34 -4.51 -5.18
C ALA A 42 -16.63 -3.93 -5.76
N ASN A 43 -17.05 -2.79 -5.23
CA ASN A 43 -18.26 -2.09 -5.64
C ASN A 43 -18.07 -1.20 -6.87
N LYS A 44 -16.84 -1.09 -7.39
CA LYS A 44 -16.49 -0.19 -8.52
C LYS A 44 -16.89 1.27 -8.26
N GLU A 45 -16.63 1.74 -7.04
CA GLU A 45 -17.07 3.08 -6.64
C GLU A 45 -16.34 4.19 -7.37
N LEU A 46 -15.05 3.98 -7.62
CA LEU A 46 -14.23 4.92 -8.35
C LEU A 46 -14.59 4.95 -9.84
N GLU A 47 -14.86 3.80 -10.46
CA GLU A 47 -15.34 3.71 -11.84
C GLU A 47 -16.69 4.43 -11.98
N LYS A 48 -17.62 4.22 -11.04
CA LYS A 48 -18.93 4.91 -11.04
C LYS A 48 -18.78 6.42 -10.87
N ALA A 49 -17.86 6.86 -10.00
CA ALA A 49 -17.66 8.29 -9.73
C ALA A 49 -16.97 9.03 -10.88
N THR A 50 -16.14 8.34 -11.66
CA THR A 50 -15.29 8.98 -12.68
C THR A 50 -15.69 8.66 -14.10
N GLY A 51 -16.38 7.56 -14.35
CA GLY A 51 -16.65 7.02 -15.69
C GLY A 51 -15.41 6.44 -16.38
N TRP A 52 -14.30 6.24 -15.65
CA TRP A 52 -13.08 5.66 -16.17
C TRP A 52 -13.09 4.14 -16.12
N THR A 53 -12.32 3.50 -17.01
CA THR A 53 -11.95 2.09 -16.89
C THR A 53 -10.72 2.00 -15.98
N ILE A 54 -10.80 1.18 -14.93
CA ILE A 54 -9.69 1.00 -13.99
C ILE A 54 -9.13 -0.41 -14.12
N ASN A 55 -7.85 -0.48 -14.48
CA ASN A 55 -7.09 -1.72 -14.54
C ASN A 55 -6.43 -1.97 -13.18
N TRP A 56 -7.13 -2.65 -12.28
CA TRP A 56 -6.60 -3.05 -10.98
C TRP A 56 -5.55 -4.14 -11.14
N ARG A 57 -4.33 -3.89 -10.64
CA ARG A 57 -3.23 -4.87 -10.69
C ARG A 57 -2.70 -5.15 -9.30
N MET A 58 -2.75 -6.41 -8.90
CA MET A 58 -2.17 -6.86 -7.64
C MET A 58 -0.67 -7.15 -7.81
N PHE A 59 0.12 -6.68 -6.84
CA PHE A 59 1.56 -6.89 -6.73
C PHE A 59 1.91 -7.56 -5.39
N GLY A 60 2.93 -8.40 -5.41
CA GLY A 60 3.37 -9.11 -4.21
C GLY A 60 4.21 -8.26 -3.23
N GLY A 61 4.35 -6.95 -3.49
CA GLY A 61 5.05 -6.02 -2.58
C GLY A 61 5.30 -4.66 -3.20
N GLY A 62 5.45 -3.64 -2.35
CA GLY A 62 5.57 -2.24 -2.76
C GLY A 62 6.80 -1.93 -3.62
N ALA A 63 7.88 -2.72 -3.51
CA ALA A 63 9.05 -2.56 -4.39
C ALA A 63 8.71 -2.87 -5.86
N ASP A 64 7.84 -3.87 -6.10
CA ASP A 64 7.36 -4.19 -7.46
C ASP A 64 6.42 -3.09 -7.97
N VAL A 65 5.57 -2.53 -7.10
CA VAL A 65 4.72 -1.38 -7.42
C VAL A 65 5.57 -0.19 -7.86
N MET A 66 6.59 0.19 -7.08
CA MET A 66 7.45 1.33 -7.41
C MET A 66 8.21 1.12 -8.72
N ARG A 67 8.62 -0.12 -9.05
CA ARG A 67 9.22 -0.44 -10.36
C ARG A 67 8.24 -0.26 -11.51
N ALA A 68 7.00 -0.72 -11.35
CA ALA A 68 5.95 -0.58 -12.36
C ALA A 68 5.55 0.90 -12.56
N MET A 69 5.62 1.72 -11.52
CA MET A 69 5.44 3.18 -11.64
C MET A 69 6.62 3.86 -12.34
N ALA A 70 7.84 3.41 -12.07
CA ALA A 70 9.05 3.92 -12.74
C ALA A 70 9.04 3.65 -14.26
N SER A 71 8.48 2.51 -14.71
CA SER A 71 8.31 2.19 -16.14
C SER A 71 7.13 2.92 -16.79
N GLY A 72 6.22 3.50 -16.00
CA GLY A 72 4.99 4.13 -16.50
C GLY A 72 3.81 3.17 -16.70
N ASP A 73 3.98 1.87 -16.36
CA ASP A 73 2.92 0.86 -16.48
C ASP A 73 1.79 1.05 -15.47
N VAL A 74 2.07 1.76 -14.39
CA VAL A 74 1.14 2.05 -13.29
C VAL A 74 1.14 3.55 -13.02
N GLN A 75 -0.03 4.17 -12.95
CA GLN A 75 -0.18 5.61 -12.70
C GLN A 75 -0.43 5.94 -11.23
N ILE A 76 -1.09 5.04 -10.49
CA ILE A 76 -1.35 5.17 -9.05
C ILE A 76 -0.96 3.86 -8.39
N GLY A 77 -0.22 3.90 -7.28
CA GLY A 77 0.30 2.70 -6.64
C GLY A 77 0.18 2.72 -5.12
N GLU A 78 -0.21 1.58 -4.56
CA GLU A 78 -0.21 1.31 -3.12
C GLU A 78 1.15 0.75 -2.71
N ALA A 79 1.82 1.41 -1.79
CA ALA A 79 3.10 0.93 -1.29
C ALA A 79 3.37 1.40 0.14
N GLY A 80 4.16 0.63 0.87
CA GLY A 80 4.65 1.02 2.18
C GLY A 80 5.64 2.19 2.14
N SER A 81 5.83 2.87 3.26
CA SER A 81 6.77 3.99 3.39
C SER A 81 8.20 3.62 2.98
N SER A 82 8.63 2.36 3.22
CA SER A 82 9.97 1.90 2.86
C SER A 82 10.17 1.80 1.33
N PRO A 83 9.34 1.11 0.55
CA PRO A 83 9.48 1.11 -0.91
C PRO A 83 9.23 2.49 -1.54
N ILE A 84 8.37 3.34 -0.96
CA ILE A 84 8.19 4.72 -1.41
C ILE A 84 9.50 5.48 -1.23
N ALA A 85 10.10 5.46 -0.03
CA ALA A 85 11.37 6.12 0.25
C ALA A 85 12.49 5.65 -0.69
N ALA A 86 12.59 4.34 -0.91
CA ALA A 86 13.56 3.76 -1.83
C ALA A 86 13.34 4.22 -3.28
N GLY A 87 12.10 4.18 -3.77
CA GLY A 87 11.76 4.56 -5.13
C GLY A 87 12.02 6.02 -5.44
N VAL A 88 11.58 6.95 -4.57
CA VAL A 88 11.83 8.39 -4.79
C VAL A 88 13.31 8.73 -4.66
N SER A 89 14.07 8.04 -3.79
CA SER A 89 15.53 8.18 -3.70
C SER A 89 16.25 7.73 -4.97
N GLN A 90 15.62 6.88 -5.77
CA GLN A 90 16.11 6.41 -7.07
C GLN A 90 15.54 7.21 -8.25
N GLY A 91 14.83 8.30 -7.99
CA GLY A 91 14.32 9.23 -9.00
C GLY A 91 12.96 8.87 -9.59
N VAL A 92 12.18 7.99 -8.96
CA VAL A 92 10.79 7.73 -9.39
C VAL A 92 9.97 9.00 -9.16
N ASP A 93 9.39 9.54 -10.24
CA ASP A 93 8.68 10.83 -10.23
C ASP A 93 7.21 10.66 -9.81
N VAL A 94 7.02 10.50 -8.51
CA VAL A 94 5.72 10.32 -7.88
C VAL A 94 5.56 11.25 -6.68
N GLU A 95 4.32 11.42 -6.24
CA GLU A 95 3.97 12.07 -4.99
C GLU A 95 3.03 11.21 -4.16
N LEU A 96 3.30 11.12 -2.86
CA LEU A 96 2.44 10.52 -1.85
C LEU A 96 1.29 11.49 -1.59
N PHE A 97 0.07 11.04 -1.79
CA PHE A 97 -1.13 11.89 -1.69
C PHE A 97 -2.21 11.36 -0.73
N TRP A 98 -2.04 10.13 -0.25
CA TRP A 98 -2.93 9.52 0.74
C TRP A 98 -2.14 8.56 1.65
N ILE A 99 -2.32 8.68 2.94
CA ILE A 99 -1.89 7.65 3.91
C ILE A 99 -3.02 6.64 3.98
N LEU A 100 -2.77 5.44 3.47
CA LEU A 100 -3.76 4.39 3.45
C LEU A 100 -4.03 3.89 4.86
N GLU A 101 -2.97 3.57 5.60
CA GLU A 101 -3.03 3.18 7.00
C GLU A 101 -1.71 3.46 7.76
N ASP A 102 -1.82 3.74 9.05
CA ASP A 102 -0.75 3.51 10.03
C ASP A 102 -0.66 2.01 10.25
N ILE A 103 0.50 1.43 9.96
CA ILE A 103 0.70 -0.03 10.02
C ILE A 103 0.52 -0.55 11.46
N ALA A 104 0.92 0.22 12.46
CA ALA A 104 0.78 -0.13 13.87
C ALA A 104 1.20 -1.59 14.15
N ASP A 105 0.29 -2.44 14.65
CA ASP A 105 0.59 -3.84 14.98
C ASP A 105 0.23 -4.85 13.85
N ALA A 106 -0.13 -4.36 12.67
CA ALA A 106 -0.56 -5.19 11.54
C ALA A 106 0.57 -5.93 10.82
N GLU A 107 1.82 -5.54 11.06
CA GLU A 107 3.00 -6.30 10.67
C GLU A 107 3.74 -6.82 11.90
N ALA A 108 4.24 -8.06 11.87
CA ALA A 108 4.94 -8.64 13.00
C ALA A 108 5.96 -9.72 12.58
N LEU A 109 6.99 -9.87 13.40
CA LEU A 109 7.84 -11.06 13.39
C LEU A 109 7.11 -12.17 14.11
N VAL A 110 6.70 -13.19 13.37
CA VAL A 110 6.13 -14.42 13.86
C VAL A 110 7.11 -15.57 13.64
N VAL A 111 7.31 -16.42 14.65
CA VAL A 111 8.16 -17.62 14.59
C VAL A 111 7.33 -18.86 14.79
N ARG A 112 7.69 -19.94 14.11
CA ARG A 112 6.99 -21.21 14.24
C ARG A 112 7.16 -21.78 15.65
N ASN A 113 6.11 -22.31 16.27
CA ASN A 113 6.20 -22.99 17.57
C ASN A 113 7.19 -24.16 17.51
N ALA A 114 7.21 -24.91 16.40
CA ALA A 114 8.13 -26.00 16.16
C ALA A 114 9.62 -25.60 16.08
N SER A 115 9.92 -24.30 15.86
CA SER A 115 11.30 -23.80 15.84
C SER A 115 11.94 -23.71 17.22
N GLY A 116 11.12 -23.73 18.29
CA GLY A 116 11.55 -23.57 19.67
C GLY A 116 11.97 -22.15 20.07
N ILE A 117 11.93 -21.18 19.13
CA ILE A 117 12.33 -19.79 19.35
C ILE A 117 11.34 -19.12 20.31
N GLN A 118 11.84 -18.50 21.38
CA GLN A 118 11.03 -17.81 22.38
C GLN A 118 11.17 -16.28 22.31
N GLY A 119 12.23 -15.74 21.68
CA GLY A 119 12.47 -14.32 21.63
C GLY A 119 13.58 -13.91 20.66
N MET A 120 13.79 -12.60 20.54
CA MET A 120 14.75 -12.00 19.60
C MET A 120 16.19 -12.53 19.75
N LYS A 121 16.60 -12.93 20.95
CA LYS A 121 17.98 -13.41 21.22
C LYS A 121 18.27 -14.81 20.66
N GLU A 122 17.27 -15.51 20.16
CA GLU A 122 17.39 -16.92 19.71
C GLU A 122 17.34 -17.04 18.17
N LEU A 123 17.48 -15.91 17.45
CA LEU A 123 17.40 -15.87 15.99
C LEU A 123 18.71 -16.20 15.27
N LYS A 124 19.84 -16.35 16.00
CA LYS A 124 21.13 -16.64 15.36
C LYS A 124 21.09 -17.94 14.55
N GLY A 125 21.49 -17.85 13.27
CA GLY A 125 21.46 -18.97 12.33
C GLY A 125 20.08 -19.35 11.80
N ARG A 126 18.99 -18.70 12.26
CA ARG A 126 17.61 -19.00 11.88
C ARG A 126 17.25 -18.37 10.54
N LYS A 127 16.30 -19.01 9.84
CA LYS A 127 15.76 -18.58 8.54
C LYS A 127 14.52 -17.71 8.76
N ILE A 128 14.64 -16.41 8.56
CA ILE A 128 13.53 -15.45 8.70
C ILE A 128 13.21 -14.85 7.34
N ALA A 129 12.00 -15.09 6.85
CA ALA A 129 11.56 -14.61 5.56
C ALA A 129 10.85 -13.24 5.67
N THR A 130 11.02 -12.39 4.66
CA THR A 130 10.31 -11.12 4.50
C THR A 130 10.45 -10.64 3.06
N PRO A 131 9.48 -9.89 2.49
CA PRO A 131 9.67 -9.26 1.18
C PRO A 131 10.69 -8.12 1.29
N PHE A 132 11.77 -8.16 0.50
CA PHE A 132 12.83 -7.16 0.59
C PHE A 132 12.35 -5.77 0.17
N VAL A 133 12.92 -4.75 0.85
CA VAL A 133 12.58 -3.32 0.71
C VAL A 133 11.18 -2.96 1.23
N SER A 134 10.39 -3.92 1.74
CA SER A 134 9.11 -3.63 2.41
C SER A 134 9.32 -2.96 3.77
N THR A 135 8.23 -2.46 4.37
CA THR A 135 8.15 -1.99 5.76
C THR A 135 8.51 -3.10 6.75
N SER A 136 8.03 -4.32 6.51
CA SER A 136 8.40 -5.52 7.28
C SER A 136 9.90 -5.81 7.22
N HIS A 137 10.54 -5.67 6.03
CA HIS A 137 12.00 -5.84 5.91
C HIS A 137 12.77 -4.76 6.68
N PHE A 138 12.32 -3.50 6.56
CA PHE A 138 12.90 -2.39 7.33
C PHE A 138 12.83 -2.67 8.84
N HIS A 139 11.67 -3.06 9.34
CA HIS A 139 11.47 -3.36 10.75
C HIS A 139 12.22 -4.61 11.21
N LEU A 140 12.31 -5.66 10.38
CA LEU A 140 13.12 -6.83 10.70
C LEU A 140 14.59 -6.46 10.89
N LEU A 141 15.18 -5.72 9.95
CA LEU A 141 16.59 -5.30 10.05
C LEU A 141 16.83 -4.43 11.27
N PHE A 142 15.94 -3.49 11.54
CA PHE A 142 16.03 -2.64 12.73
C PHE A 142 15.89 -3.47 14.03
N ALA A 143 14.98 -4.42 14.09
CA ALA A 143 14.81 -5.28 15.25
C ALA A 143 16.05 -6.16 15.50
N LEU A 144 16.67 -6.69 14.44
CA LEU A 144 17.91 -7.47 14.52
C LEU A 144 19.08 -6.61 15.02
N GLU A 145 19.21 -5.38 14.51
CA GLU A 145 20.22 -4.43 14.97
C GLU A 145 20.04 -4.10 16.47
N GLN A 146 18.82 -3.81 16.91
CA GLN A 146 18.50 -3.56 18.32
C GLN A 146 18.78 -4.77 19.23
N ALA A 147 18.68 -5.98 18.69
CA ALA A 147 19.02 -7.21 19.40
C ALA A 147 20.54 -7.51 19.41
N GLY A 148 21.35 -6.67 18.73
CA GLY A 148 22.80 -6.80 18.68
C GLY A 148 23.33 -7.76 17.63
N TYR A 149 22.50 -8.19 16.66
CA TYR A 149 22.94 -9.06 15.57
C TYR A 149 23.77 -8.29 14.54
N LYS A 150 24.87 -8.91 14.12
CA LYS A 150 25.64 -8.48 12.95
C LYS A 150 24.98 -8.95 11.66
N PRO A 151 25.21 -8.27 10.53
CA PRO A 151 24.79 -8.78 9.23
C PRO A 151 25.22 -10.25 9.03
N ASN A 152 24.31 -11.07 8.49
CA ASN A 152 24.49 -12.50 8.21
C ASN A 152 24.48 -13.45 9.45
N GLU A 153 24.32 -12.96 10.67
CA GLU A 153 24.10 -13.86 11.83
C GLU A 153 22.70 -14.47 11.85
N VAL A 154 21.73 -13.84 11.18
CA VAL A 154 20.38 -14.36 10.90
C VAL A 154 20.22 -14.49 9.39
N GLN A 155 19.67 -15.61 8.93
CA GLN A 155 19.43 -15.85 7.51
C GLN A 155 18.14 -15.13 7.09
N VAL A 156 18.26 -13.86 6.67
CA VAL A 156 17.11 -13.10 6.16
C VAL A 156 16.87 -13.45 4.70
N LEU A 157 15.70 -14.04 4.41
CA LEU A 157 15.33 -14.56 3.10
C LEU A 157 14.34 -13.63 2.39
N ASN A 158 14.66 -13.27 1.14
CA ASN A 158 13.75 -12.50 0.31
C ASN A 158 12.70 -13.41 -0.32
N MET A 159 11.46 -13.27 0.12
CA MET A 159 10.33 -14.05 -0.39
C MET A 159 9.10 -13.16 -0.56
N ARG A 160 8.27 -13.42 -1.56
CA ARG A 160 6.94 -12.78 -1.70
C ARG A 160 5.98 -13.34 -0.65
N PRO A 161 4.92 -12.62 -0.25
CA PRO A 161 3.97 -13.08 0.76
C PRO A 161 3.41 -14.49 0.49
N ALA A 162 2.99 -14.78 -0.73
CA ALA A 162 2.49 -16.11 -1.10
C ALA A 162 3.54 -17.22 -0.91
N ASP A 163 4.81 -16.93 -1.26
CA ASP A 163 5.92 -17.89 -1.09
C ASP A 163 6.26 -18.09 0.39
N ILE A 164 6.17 -17.02 1.21
CA ILE A 164 6.31 -17.11 2.68
C ILE A 164 5.23 -18.02 3.25
N GLY A 165 3.97 -17.83 2.84
CA GLY A 165 2.86 -18.68 3.28
C GLY A 165 3.11 -20.16 2.95
N ALA A 166 3.57 -20.45 1.74
CA ALA A 166 3.89 -21.82 1.31
C ALA A 166 5.11 -22.42 2.05
N ALA A 167 6.19 -21.62 2.23
CA ALA A 167 7.38 -22.04 2.97
C ALA A 167 7.09 -22.27 4.45
N TRP A 168 6.19 -21.47 5.04
CA TRP A 168 5.70 -21.66 6.40
C TRP A 168 5.01 -23.02 6.57
N GLU A 169 4.08 -23.36 5.67
CA GLU A 169 3.36 -24.64 5.73
C GLU A 169 4.28 -25.87 5.63
N ARG A 170 5.31 -25.80 4.76
CA ARG A 170 6.28 -26.88 4.61
C ARG A 170 7.32 -26.95 5.74
N GLY A 171 7.45 -25.86 6.54
CA GLY A 171 8.48 -25.77 7.57
C GLY A 171 9.87 -25.41 7.06
N ASP A 172 9.97 -24.78 5.88
CA ASP A 172 11.25 -24.41 5.26
C ASP A 172 11.90 -23.18 5.91
N ILE A 173 11.11 -22.39 6.67
CA ILE A 173 11.54 -21.20 7.40
C ILE A 173 11.21 -21.32 8.89
N ASP A 174 12.00 -20.68 9.75
CA ASP A 174 11.80 -20.64 11.20
C ASP A 174 10.83 -19.54 11.62
N GLY A 175 10.75 -18.46 10.82
CA GLY A 175 9.89 -17.31 11.08
C GLY A 175 9.74 -16.41 9.87
N ALA A 176 8.85 -15.42 10.00
CA ALA A 176 8.64 -14.39 9.00
C ALA A 176 8.29 -13.06 9.66
N PHE A 177 8.77 -11.96 9.09
CA PHE A 177 8.22 -10.63 9.36
C PHE A 177 7.30 -10.27 8.19
N ILE A 178 5.99 -10.20 8.45
CA ILE A 178 4.98 -10.19 7.39
C ILE A 178 3.66 -9.57 7.89
N TRP A 179 2.74 -9.33 6.98
CA TRP A 179 1.37 -8.83 7.16
C TRP A 179 0.30 -9.85 6.76
N ASP A 180 -0.94 -9.49 6.96
CA ASP A 180 -2.08 -10.33 6.59
C ASP A 180 -2.31 -10.37 5.05
N PRO A 181 -2.77 -11.52 4.52
CA PRO A 181 -3.36 -12.67 5.21
C PRO A 181 -2.35 -13.70 5.72
N VAL A 182 -1.06 -13.58 5.39
CA VAL A 182 -0.02 -14.56 5.76
C VAL A 182 0.24 -14.56 7.27
N LEU A 183 0.23 -13.39 7.90
CA LEU A 183 0.45 -13.26 9.35
C LEU A 183 -0.62 -13.98 10.16
N SER A 184 -1.91 -13.81 9.85
CA SER A 184 -3.00 -14.51 10.54
C SER A 184 -2.91 -16.02 10.39
N LYS A 185 -2.50 -16.50 9.21
CA LYS A 185 -2.24 -17.91 8.96
C LYS A 185 -1.09 -18.42 9.83
N ALA A 186 0.02 -17.69 9.87
CA ALA A 186 1.20 -18.05 10.65
C ALA A 186 0.95 -18.02 12.18
N LYS A 187 0.11 -17.10 12.66
CA LYS A 187 -0.27 -17.03 14.08
C LYS A 187 -0.99 -18.28 14.60
N LYS A 188 -1.56 -19.12 13.73
CA LYS A 188 -2.30 -20.35 14.16
C LYS A 188 -1.37 -21.40 14.78
N ASP A 189 -0.12 -21.46 14.34
CA ASP A 189 0.90 -22.38 14.82
C ASP A 189 2.24 -21.71 15.13
N GLY A 190 2.22 -20.39 15.28
CA GLY A 190 3.37 -19.53 15.56
C GLY A 190 3.15 -18.57 16.71
N LYS A 191 4.24 -17.98 17.17
CA LYS A 191 4.32 -16.98 18.23
C LYS A 191 4.83 -15.65 17.66
N VAL A 192 4.09 -14.56 17.91
CA VAL A 192 4.58 -13.21 17.63
C VAL A 192 5.67 -12.84 18.62
N ILE A 193 6.81 -12.36 18.12
CA ILE A 193 7.98 -11.98 18.91
C ILE A 193 8.05 -10.46 19.08
N ILE A 194 7.74 -9.70 18.02
CA ILE A 194 7.73 -8.24 18.05
C ILE A 194 6.83 -7.73 16.91
N THR A 195 6.15 -6.59 17.13
CA THR A 195 5.29 -5.94 16.14
C THR A 195 5.93 -4.67 15.57
N SER A 196 5.45 -4.23 14.41
CA SER A 196 5.81 -2.94 13.83
C SER A 196 5.44 -1.78 14.76
N GLY A 197 4.32 -1.88 15.50
CA GLY A 197 3.91 -0.87 16.49
C GLY A 197 4.90 -0.72 17.65
N GLU A 198 5.47 -1.83 18.13
CA GLU A 198 6.52 -1.78 19.16
C GLU A 198 7.81 -1.12 18.64
N LEU A 199 8.16 -1.33 17.37
CA LEU A 199 9.31 -0.71 16.72
C LEU A 199 9.05 0.76 16.39
N SER A 200 7.84 1.12 16.02
CA SER A 200 7.40 2.50 15.78
C SER A 200 7.57 3.37 17.02
N LYS A 201 7.27 2.84 18.21
CA LYS A 201 7.49 3.52 19.51
C LYS A 201 8.97 3.81 19.78
N LYS A 202 9.89 3.14 19.07
CA LYS A 202 11.34 3.39 19.11
C LYS A 202 11.80 4.38 18.02
N GLY A 203 10.86 5.14 17.43
CA GLY A 203 11.13 6.18 16.44
C GLY A 203 11.20 5.70 14.99
N LYS A 204 10.77 4.48 14.71
CA LYS A 204 10.76 3.90 13.34
C LYS A 204 9.34 3.66 12.84
N ALA A 205 8.50 4.71 12.85
CA ALA A 205 7.13 4.62 12.36
C ALA A 205 7.08 4.29 10.85
N THR A 206 6.13 3.42 10.48
CA THR A 206 5.85 3.04 9.10
C THR A 206 4.37 3.20 8.80
N PHE A 207 4.07 3.42 7.53
CA PHE A 207 2.71 3.54 7.01
C PHE A 207 2.65 2.91 5.62
N ASP A 208 1.45 2.58 5.18
CA ASP A 208 1.16 2.37 3.77
C ASP A 208 0.48 3.60 3.18
N GLY A 209 0.71 3.86 1.91
CA GLY A 209 0.15 5.01 1.24
C GLY A 209 -0.07 4.79 -0.25
N TYR A 210 -0.87 5.68 -0.83
CA TYR A 210 -0.99 5.80 -2.27
C TYR A 210 -0.10 6.90 -2.80
N VAL A 211 0.70 6.54 -3.80
CA VAL A 211 1.48 7.46 -4.61
C VAL A 211 0.88 7.58 -6.01
N VAL A 212 1.00 8.75 -6.61
CA VAL A 212 0.56 9.02 -7.98
C VAL A 212 1.71 9.56 -8.81
N SER A 213 1.81 9.15 -10.08
CA SER A 213 2.70 9.78 -11.06
C SER A 213 2.37 11.27 -11.17
N ARG A 214 3.36 12.16 -11.01
CA ARG A 214 3.14 13.60 -11.12
C ARG A 214 2.60 14.01 -12.49
N LYS A 215 3.06 13.34 -13.54
CA LYS A 215 2.52 13.56 -14.89
C LYS A 215 1.03 13.24 -14.92
N PHE A 216 0.63 12.07 -14.45
CA PHE A 216 -0.78 11.68 -14.44
C PHE A 216 -1.64 12.62 -13.58
N ALA A 217 -1.17 12.98 -12.39
CA ALA A 217 -1.87 13.89 -11.48
C ALA A 217 -2.09 15.28 -12.09
N LYS A 218 -1.08 15.81 -12.78
CA LYS A 218 -1.18 17.09 -13.49
C LYS A 218 -2.18 17.05 -14.65
N GLU A 219 -2.21 15.95 -15.41
CA GLU A 219 -3.08 15.78 -16.57
C GLU A 219 -4.53 15.44 -16.17
N ASN A 220 -4.73 14.82 -15.00
CA ASN A 220 -6.01 14.28 -14.55
C ASN A 220 -6.34 14.64 -13.08
N PRO A 221 -6.32 15.93 -12.71
CA PRO A 221 -6.49 16.36 -11.31
C PRO A 221 -7.83 15.93 -10.69
N ASP A 222 -8.91 15.95 -11.49
CA ASP A 222 -10.25 15.59 -11.00
C ASP A 222 -10.36 14.10 -10.66
N PHE A 223 -9.61 13.24 -11.39
CA PHE A 223 -9.53 11.82 -11.07
C PHE A 223 -8.87 11.60 -9.70
N VAL A 224 -7.75 12.29 -9.41
CA VAL A 224 -7.06 12.17 -8.11
C VAL A 224 -7.96 12.64 -6.97
N VAL A 225 -8.70 13.73 -7.15
CA VAL A 225 -9.67 14.20 -6.15
C VAL A 225 -10.81 13.20 -5.94
N ALA A 226 -11.34 12.63 -7.02
CA ALA A 226 -12.38 11.59 -6.92
C ALA A 226 -11.84 10.34 -6.20
N PHE A 227 -10.60 9.93 -6.47
CA PHE A 227 -9.92 8.84 -5.77
C PHE A 227 -9.85 9.10 -4.27
N VAL A 228 -9.38 10.29 -3.85
CA VAL A 228 -9.30 10.65 -2.43
C VAL A 228 -10.69 10.61 -1.77
N LYS A 229 -11.73 11.13 -2.44
CA LYS A 229 -13.10 11.09 -1.93
C LYS A 229 -13.61 9.65 -1.74
N ALA A 230 -13.38 8.78 -2.71
CA ALA A 230 -13.84 7.39 -2.66
C ALA A 230 -13.16 6.60 -1.53
N ILE A 231 -11.82 6.74 -1.39
CA ILE A 231 -11.09 6.02 -0.34
C ILE A 231 -11.42 6.57 1.06
N ALA A 232 -11.55 7.89 1.20
CA ALA A 232 -11.95 8.53 2.46
C ALA A 232 -13.34 8.07 2.91
N ALA A 233 -14.29 7.89 1.97
CA ALA A 233 -15.62 7.39 2.28
C ALA A 233 -15.60 5.94 2.75
N ALA A 234 -14.77 5.08 2.13
CA ALA A 234 -14.60 3.68 2.55
C ALA A 234 -14.01 3.58 3.96
N ASP A 235 -12.97 4.36 4.25
CA ASP A 235 -12.34 4.39 5.56
C ASP A 235 -13.31 4.90 6.64
N GLU A 236 -14.11 5.95 6.33
CA GLU A 236 -15.10 6.49 7.26
C GLU A 236 -16.23 5.48 7.53
N ALA A 237 -16.70 4.76 6.51
CA ALA A 237 -17.71 3.72 6.68
C ALA A 237 -17.24 2.62 7.65
N TYR A 238 -15.97 2.25 7.59
CA TYR A 238 -15.36 1.30 8.54
C TYR A 238 -15.23 1.91 9.94
N ARG A 239 -14.59 3.10 10.07
CA ARG A 239 -14.37 3.73 11.39
C ARG A 239 -15.67 3.93 12.16
N SER A 240 -16.72 4.41 11.49
CA SER A 240 -18.03 4.71 12.11
C SER A 240 -18.82 3.45 12.49
N ASN A 241 -18.51 2.29 11.88
CA ASN A 241 -19.29 1.07 12.06
C ASN A 241 -18.43 -0.17 12.30
N ARG A 242 -17.19 -0.02 12.79
CA ARG A 242 -16.21 -1.10 12.91
C ARG A 242 -16.78 -2.39 13.55
N SER A 243 -17.57 -2.26 14.61
CA SER A 243 -18.15 -3.42 15.31
C SER A 243 -19.20 -4.19 14.47
N LYS A 244 -19.70 -3.58 13.40
CA LYS A 244 -20.65 -4.21 12.48
C LYS A 244 -19.97 -4.95 11.33
N TRP A 245 -18.69 -4.74 11.10
CA TRP A 245 -17.92 -5.42 10.07
C TRP A 245 -17.47 -6.80 10.58
N THR A 246 -18.35 -7.76 10.47
CA THR A 246 -18.14 -9.16 10.90
C THR A 246 -17.89 -10.06 9.70
N ALA A 247 -17.44 -11.29 9.94
CA ALA A 247 -17.11 -12.25 8.88
C ALA A 247 -18.23 -12.47 7.86
N ASP A 248 -19.47 -12.36 8.27
CA ASP A 248 -20.65 -12.62 7.42
C ASP A 248 -21.11 -11.38 6.63
N THR A 249 -20.53 -10.21 6.86
CA THR A 249 -20.95 -8.98 6.16
C THR A 249 -20.39 -8.92 4.74
N PRO A 250 -21.15 -8.31 3.81
CA PRO A 250 -20.71 -8.13 2.42
C PRO A 250 -19.35 -7.42 2.31
N GLU A 251 -19.07 -6.46 3.20
CA GLU A 251 -17.83 -5.71 3.25
C GLU A 251 -16.63 -6.64 3.54
N ILE A 252 -16.71 -7.45 4.58
CA ILE A 252 -15.64 -8.39 4.94
C ILE A 252 -15.47 -9.48 3.89
N GLN A 253 -16.57 -9.99 3.33
CA GLN A 253 -16.52 -10.94 2.22
C GLN A 253 -15.82 -10.33 0.98
N ALA A 254 -16.06 -9.05 0.68
CA ALA A 254 -15.41 -8.34 -0.41
C ALA A 254 -13.89 -8.20 -0.16
N VAL A 255 -13.48 -7.81 1.05
CA VAL A 255 -12.06 -7.73 1.43
C VAL A 255 -11.38 -9.09 1.27
N ALA A 256 -11.95 -10.15 1.87
CA ALA A 256 -11.42 -11.51 1.80
C ALA A 256 -11.28 -12.01 0.36
N LYS A 257 -12.28 -11.76 -0.49
CA LYS A 257 -12.28 -12.16 -1.90
C LYS A 257 -11.16 -11.49 -2.71
N ILE A 258 -10.94 -10.18 -2.50
CA ILE A 258 -9.91 -9.44 -3.25
C ILE A 258 -8.51 -9.84 -2.81
N THR A 259 -8.31 -10.08 -1.50
CA THR A 259 -6.99 -10.29 -0.91
C THR A 259 -6.61 -11.77 -0.77
N GLY A 260 -7.56 -12.69 -0.96
CA GLY A 260 -7.35 -14.13 -0.79
C GLY A 260 -7.30 -14.60 0.66
N GLY A 261 -7.68 -13.76 1.63
CA GLY A 261 -7.76 -14.11 3.05
C GLY A 261 -9.04 -14.87 3.41
N LYS A 262 -9.11 -15.38 4.64
CA LYS A 262 -10.32 -15.95 5.21
C LYS A 262 -11.17 -14.86 5.87
N ALA A 263 -12.45 -14.80 5.57
CA ALA A 263 -13.35 -13.77 6.09
C ALA A 263 -13.37 -13.72 7.63
N GLU A 264 -13.24 -14.86 8.30
CA GLU A 264 -13.18 -14.94 9.75
C GLU A 264 -11.96 -14.24 10.37
N ASP A 265 -10.83 -14.18 9.65
CA ASP A 265 -9.58 -13.58 10.12
C ASP A 265 -9.54 -12.05 9.83
N VAL A 266 -10.29 -11.56 8.81
CA VAL A 266 -10.23 -10.17 8.32
C VAL A 266 -10.58 -9.12 9.39
N PRO A 267 -11.66 -9.24 10.20
CA PRO A 267 -12.00 -8.21 11.17
C PRO A 267 -10.90 -7.99 12.22
N ALA A 268 -10.28 -9.08 12.69
CA ALA A 268 -9.20 -9.02 13.67
C ALA A 268 -7.92 -8.40 13.06
N GLY A 269 -7.56 -8.75 11.82
CA GLY A 269 -6.40 -8.19 11.12
C GLY A 269 -6.58 -6.70 10.79
N MET A 270 -7.72 -6.31 10.23
CA MET A 270 -8.03 -4.88 9.98
C MET A 270 -8.00 -4.05 11.26
N ALA A 271 -8.31 -4.66 12.40
CA ALA A 271 -8.32 -4.00 13.70
C ALA A 271 -6.92 -3.57 14.16
N LEU A 272 -5.87 -4.12 13.60
CA LEU A 272 -4.47 -3.82 13.96
C LEU A 272 -3.94 -2.57 13.27
N TYR A 273 -4.62 -2.09 12.23
CA TYR A 273 -4.26 -0.86 11.52
C TYR A 273 -4.94 0.38 12.11
N GLY A 274 -4.28 1.54 11.95
CA GLY A 274 -4.88 2.85 12.13
C GLY A 274 -5.26 3.47 10.78
N PHE A 275 -6.52 3.88 10.59
CA PHE A 275 -6.99 4.56 9.39
C PHE A 275 -7.18 6.05 9.67
N PRO A 276 -6.27 6.96 9.21
CA PRO A 276 -6.40 8.40 9.46
C PRO A 276 -7.66 8.99 8.83
N THR A 277 -8.31 9.91 9.53
CA THR A 277 -9.46 10.64 8.95
C THR A 277 -9.00 11.61 7.87
N LEU A 278 -9.93 12.08 7.02
CA LEU A 278 -9.62 13.08 5.99
C LEU A 278 -8.95 14.34 6.58
N GLU A 279 -9.36 14.78 7.77
CA GLU A 279 -8.75 15.90 8.48
C GLU A 279 -7.32 15.57 8.94
N GLN A 280 -7.13 14.38 9.53
CA GLN A 280 -5.81 13.94 10.00
C GLN A 280 -4.82 13.81 8.84
N GLN A 281 -5.24 13.37 7.66
CA GLN A 281 -4.40 13.27 6.46
C GLN A 281 -3.66 14.57 6.16
N ALA A 282 -4.34 15.72 6.22
CA ALA A 282 -3.75 17.03 5.91
C ALA A 282 -2.95 17.63 7.08
N SER A 283 -2.97 17.01 8.25
CA SER A 283 -2.27 17.50 9.45
C SER A 283 -0.75 17.28 9.36
N PRO A 284 0.04 18.00 10.20
CA PRO A 284 1.48 17.76 10.33
C PRO A 284 1.85 16.35 10.81
N GLN A 285 0.91 15.60 11.38
CA GLN A 285 1.13 14.21 11.76
C GLN A 285 1.37 13.32 10.53
N TRP A 286 0.74 13.65 9.38
CA TRP A 286 0.82 12.87 8.16
C TRP A 286 1.36 13.68 6.98
N LEU A 287 0.52 14.07 6.02
CA LEU A 287 0.95 14.70 4.78
C LEU A 287 1.30 16.18 4.90
N GLY A 288 0.75 16.87 5.91
CA GLY A 288 1.01 18.28 6.15
C GLY A 288 2.34 18.54 6.85
N GLY A 289 2.68 19.82 7.05
CA GLY A 289 3.88 20.24 7.81
C GLY A 289 5.18 20.29 7.00
N GLY A 290 5.14 20.03 5.67
CA GLY A 290 6.33 20.10 4.82
C GLY A 290 7.42 19.15 5.30
N LYS A 291 8.66 19.60 5.37
CA LYS A 291 9.83 18.80 5.79
C LYS A 291 9.68 18.22 7.20
N GLU A 292 9.00 18.95 8.10
CA GLU A 292 8.76 18.51 9.46
C GLU A 292 7.50 17.66 9.62
N GLY A 293 6.77 17.43 8.54
CA GLY A 293 5.59 16.54 8.51
C GLY A 293 5.95 15.08 8.79
N GLY A 294 5.01 14.37 9.43
CA GLY A 294 5.23 12.98 9.86
C GLY A 294 5.59 12.06 8.71
N ALA A 295 4.88 12.13 7.57
CA ALA A 295 5.18 11.32 6.41
C ALA A 295 6.56 11.64 5.82
N ALA A 296 6.90 12.92 5.65
CA ALA A 296 8.21 13.32 5.11
C ALA A 296 9.36 12.85 6.01
N ARG A 297 9.24 13.00 7.33
CA ARG A 297 10.23 12.52 8.31
C ARG A 297 10.35 10.99 8.30
N ALA A 298 9.24 10.27 8.21
CA ALA A 298 9.27 8.82 8.14
C ALA A 298 9.97 8.32 6.87
N LEU A 299 9.71 8.95 5.72
CA LEU A 299 10.41 8.65 4.47
C LEU A 299 11.91 8.94 4.58
N ALA A 300 12.30 10.09 5.15
CA ALA A 300 13.71 10.47 5.33
C ALA A 300 14.44 9.49 6.26
N ALA A 301 13.89 9.20 7.45
CA ALA A 301 14.50 8.28 8.40
C ALA A 301 14.62 6.85 7.84
N THR A 302 13.61 6.42 7.06
CA THR A 302 13.64 5.12 6.38
C THR A 302 14.73 5.09 5.31
N ALA A 303 14.85 6.15 4.50
CA ALA A 303 15.87 6.23 3.45
C ALA A 303 17.29 6.24 4.01
N GLU A 304 17.54 6.99 5.09
CA GLU A 304 18.84 6.98 5.79
C GLU A 304 19.21 5.55 6.22
N PHE A 305 18.29 4.86 6.89
CA PHE A 305 18.49 3.49 7.32
C PHE A 305 18.74 2.54 6.13
N LEU A 306 17.93 2.64 5.05
CA LEU A 306 18.12 1.82 3.86
C LEU A 306 19.47 2.06 3.19
N LYS A 307 20.00 3.29 3.24
CA LYS A 307 21.35 3.62 2.76
C LYS A 307 22.41 2.96 3.63
N GLU A 308 22.31 3.04 4.96
CA GLU A 308 23.20 2.36 5.91
C GLU A 308 23.23 0.86 5.65
N GLN A 309 22.06 0.28 5.39
CA GLN A 309 21.91 -1.13 5.02
C GLN A 309 22.29 -1.45 3.57
N LYS A 310 22.84 -0.47 2.82
CA LYS A 310 23.26 -0.60 1.40
C LYS A 310 22.14 -1.06 0.46
N ARG A 311 20.89 -0.72 0.77
CA ARG A 311 19.70 -1.03 -0.06
C ARG A 311 19.40 0.07 -1.07
N ILE A 312 19.83 1.31 -0.80
CA ILE A 312 19.83 2.44 -1.72
C ILE A 312 21.20 3.12 -1.70
N GLN A 313 21.51 3.88 -2.75
CA GLN A 313 22.82 4.54 -2.88
C GLN A 313 22.85 5.95 -2.28
N SER A 314 21.74 6.68 -2.36
CA SER A 314 21.62 8.08 -1.94
C SER A 314 20.32 8.33 -1.20
N VAL A 315 20.32 9.39 -0.38
CA VAL A 315 19.12 9.95 0.25
C VAL A 315 18.86 11.33 -0.32
N LEU A 316 17.60 11.74 -0.36
CA LEU A 316 17.23 13.09 -0.80
C LEU A 316 17.45 14.08 0.37
N PRO A 317 17.79 15.34 0.08
CA PRO A 317 17.92 16.38 1.09
C PRO A 317 16.59 16.76 1.73
N ASP A 318 15.48 16.50 1.04
CA ASP A 318 14.13 16.79 1.48
C ASP A 318 13.12 15.83 0.82
N TYR A 319 12.41 15.03 1.63
CA TYR A 319 11.37 14.11 1.17
C TYR A 319 9.99 14.76 1.06
N SER A 320 9.78 15.95 1.64
CA SER A 320 8.50 16.66 1.55
C SER A 320 8.13 17.06 0.13
N VAL A 321 9.13 17.16 -0.75
CA VAL A 321 8.88 17.40 -2.19
C VAL A 321 8.11 16.26 -2.87
N HIS A 322 8.07 15.10 -2.25
CA HIS A 322 7.32 13.92 -2.68
C HIS A 322 6.06 13.66 -1.84
N VAL A 323 5.64 14.62 -0.99
CA VAL A 323 4.44 14.51 -0.15
C VAL A 323 3.51 15.65 -0.48
N ASN A 324 2.30 15.35 -0.94
CA ASN A 324 1.36 16.37 -1.42
C ASN A 324 0.01 16.33 -0.68
N PRO A 325 -0.21 17.19 0.35
CA PRO A 325 -1.47 17.28 1.07
C PRO A 325 -2.58 17.98 0.29
N ASP A 326 -2.28 18.62 -0.84
CA ASP A 326 -3.26 19.49 -1.52
C ASP A 326 -4.40 18.69 -2.17
N TRP A 327 -4.16 17.44 -2.54
CA TRP A 327 -5.22 16.55 -3.04
C TRP A 327 -6.28 16.29 -1.96
N VAL A 328 -5.84 16.08 -0.73
CA VAL A 328 -6.73 15.91 0.44
C VAL A 328 -7.50 17.19 0.73
N LYS A 329 -6.83 18.34 0.74
CA LYS A 329 -7.46 19.66 0.94
C LYS A 329 -8.50 19.95 -0.14
N ARG A 330 -8.20 19.65 -1.41
CA ARG A 330 -9.14 19.79 -2.52
C ARG A 330 -10.34 18.85 -2.40
N ALA A 331 -10.13 17.61 -1.96
CA ALA A 331 -11.21 16.66 -1.73
C ALA A 331 -12.11 17.06 -0.54
N ALA A 332 -11.57 17.73 0.47
CA ALA A 332 -12.30 18.24 1.63
C ALA A 332 -13.04 19.55 1.34
N ALA A 333 -12.66 20.31 0.33
CA ALA A 333 -13.37 21.51 -0.09
C ALA A 333 -14.76 21.12 -0.62
N LYS A 334 -15.80 21.82 -0.11
CA LYS A 334 -17.22 21.60 -0.47
C LYS A 334 -17.55 22.13 -1.86
#